data_1382851c857efb3ae066e8d9387fe708
#
_entry.id   1382851c857efb3ae066e8d9387fe708
#
_cell.length_a   1.000
_cell.length_b   1.000
_cell.length_c   1.000
_cell.angle_alpha   90.00
_cell.angle_beta   90.00
_cell.angle_gamma   90.00
#
_symmetry.space_group_name_H-M   'P 1'
#
loop_
_entity.id
_entity.type
_entity.pdbx_description
1 polymer ?
#
loop_
_entity_poly.entity_id
_entity_poly.type
_entity_poly.pdbx_seq_one_letter_code
_entity_poly.pdbx_strand_id
1 'polypeptide(L)'
;MKYKLLLLSFLFXGLGFAQKHVAPYKGSYHLDFDGTNQIMIEKGLASADQEIPEEVKKQMEAITLKIQKGKITMNIMGKKREMKFSDRPSSLEDAACDLVLILDKAQAIEGAKENFLTLMSLGEGKIQLISEQSNDTNNFVWKRVE
;
A
#
# COMPACT_ATOMS: atom_id res chain seq x y z
N MET A 1 23.46 -1.15 -36.61
CA MET A 1 22.74 -2.37 -36.25
C MET A 1 22.59 -2.52 -34.77
N LYS A 2 23.71 -2.49 -34.06
CA LYS A 2 23.66 -2.64 -32.61
C LYS A 2 22.82 -1.58 -31.95
N TYR A 3 22.89 -0.37 -32.47
CA TYR A 3 22.14 0.74 -31.85
C TYR A 3 20.64 0.58 -32.01
N LYS A 4 20.22 0.05 -33.13
CA LYS A 4 18.80 -0.18 -33.33
C LYS A 4 18.27 -1.24 -32.40
N LEU A 5 19.05 -2.28 -32.18
CA LEU A 5 18.66 -3.33 -31.26
C LEU A 5 18.56 -2.80 -29.85
N LEU A 6 19.52 -1.96 -29.46
CA LEU A 6 19.51 -1.35 -28.15
C LEU A 6 18.28 -0.48 -27.94
N LEU A 7 17.94 0.29 -28.96
CA LEU A 7 16.77 1.14 -28.89
C LEU A 7 15.49 0.32 -28.72
N LEU A 8 15.40 -0.75 -29.47
CA LEU A 8 14.24 -1.63 -29.35
C LEU A 8 14.11 -2.22 -27.97
N SER A 9 15.24 -2.68 -27.42
CA SER A 9 15.23 -3.23 -26.08
C SER A 9 14.80 -2.19 -25.06
N PHE A 10 15.27 -0.98 -25.26
CA PHE A 10 14.92 0.11 -24.36
C PHE A 10 13.43 0.40 -24.42
N LEU A 11 12.88 0.41 -25.61
CA LEU A 11 11.46 0.64 -25.77
C LEU A 11 10.64 -0.44 -25.08
N PHE A 12 11.07 -1.67 -25.22
CA PHE A 12 10.39 -2.75 -24.53
C PHE A 12 10.42 -2.59 -23.02
N UNK A 13 11.44 -2.19 -22.67
CA UNK A 13 11.55 -2.07 -21.49
C UNK A 13 10.78 -1.22 -20.92
N GLY A 14 10.78 -0.25 -21.43
CA GLY A 14 9.96 0.80 -20.95
C GLY A 14 8.51 0.40 -20.83
N LEU A 15 8.04 -0.28 -21.86
CA LEU A 15 6.66 -0.74 -21.84
C LEU A 15 6.43 -1.76 -20.73
N GLY A 16 7.40 -2.62 -20.52
CA GLY A 16 7.29 -3.59 -19.45
C GLY A 16 7.16 -2.94 -18.10
N PHE A 17 7.94 -1.90 -17.87
CA PHE A 17 7.84 -1.16 -16.62
C PHE A 17 6.47 -0.51 -16.48
N ALA A 18 5.97 0.08 -17.54
CA ALA A 18 4.70 0.79 -17.47
C ALA A 18 3.55 -0.14 -17.10
N GLN A 19 3.68 -1.43 -17.40
CA GLN A 19 2.61 -2.38 -17.15
C GLN A 19 2.78 -3.14 -15.84
N LYS A 20 3.86 -2.86 -15.09
CA LYS A 20 4.17 -3.67 -13.92
C LYS A 20 4.52 -2.83 -12.70
N HIS A 21 3.83 -1.70 -12.56
CA HIS A 21 4.16 -0.82 -11.45
C HIS A 21 3.93 -1.46 -10.09
N VAL A 22 2.90 -2.27 -9.99
CA VAL A 22 2.57 -2.87 -8.71
C VAL A 22 3.36 -4.16 -8.47
N ALA A 23 4.03 -4.69 -9.49
CA ALA A 23 4.66 -6.00 -9.38
C ALA A 23 5.59 -6.15 -8.18
N PRO A 24 6.46 -5.17 -7.87
CA PRO A 24 7.35 -5.34 -6.72
C PRO A 24 6.61 -5.45 -5.40
N TYR A 25 5.36 -5.01 -5.34
CA TYR A 25 4.61 -4.96 -4.09
C TYR A 25 3.56 -6.06 -4.00
N LYS A 26 3.42 -6.89 -5.02
CA LYS A 26 2.45 -7.98 -4.98
C LYS A 26 2.85 -8.99 -3.91
N GLY A 27 1.87 -9.52 -3.23
CA GLY A 27 2.12 -10.51 -2.20
C GLY A 27 1.17 -10.38 -1.05
N SER A 28 1.47 -11.14 -0.02
CA SER A 28 0.67 -11.17 1.19
C SER A 28 1.41 -10.44 2.30
N TYR A 29 0.64 -9.73 3.10
CA TYR A 29 1.17 -8.92 4.19
C TYR A 29 0.32 -9.13 5.42
N HIS A 30 0.91 -8.89 6.57
CA HIS A 30 0.13 -8.77 7.80
C HIS A 30 0.47 -7.44 8.45
N LEU A 31 -0.39 -7.03 9.36
CA LEU A 31 -0.14 -5.78 10.08
C LEU A 31 1.09 -5.93 10.94
N ASP A 32 1.99 -4.95 10.84
CA ASP A 32 3.15 -4.87 11.72
C ASP A 32 2.73 -4.02 12.91
N PHE A 33 2.43 -4.67 14.03
CA PHE A 33 1.90 -3.93 15.17
C PHE A 33 2.91 -2.91 15.68
N ASP A 34 4.17 -3.33 15.84
CA ASP A 34 5.17 -2.41 16.39
C ASP A 34 5.37 -1.21 15.48
N GLY A 35 5.44 -1.45 14.18
CA GLY A 35 5.59 -0.34 13.24
C GLY A 35 4.39 0.59 13.25
N THR A 36 3.20 0.02 13.29
CA THR A 36 1.98 0.82 13.33
C THR A 36 1.92 1.63 14.62
N ASN A 37 2.24 1.01 15.72
CA ASN A 37 2.20 1.69 17.01
C ASN A 37 3.20 2.85 17.04
N GLN A 38 4.36 2.64 16.44
CA GLN A 38 5.36 3.70 16.39
C GLN A 38 4.85 4.91 15.61
N ILE A 39 4.18 4.67 14.50
CA ILE A 39 3.57 5.75 13.73
C ILE A 39 2.55 6.51 14.58
N MET A 40 1.74 5.76 15.31
CA MET A 40 0.72 6.40 16.14
C MET A 40 1.32 7.21 17.27
N ILE A 41 2.41 6.71 17.85
CA ILE A 41 3.11 7.47 18.88
C ILE A 41 3.66 8.77 18.31
N GLU A 42 4.26 8.69 17.13
CA GLU A 42 4.83 9.89 16.50
C GLU A 42 3.75 10.91 16.16
N LYS A 43 2.55 10.46 15.89
CA LYS A 43 1.44 11.37 15.59
C LYS A 43 0.69 11.84 16.84
N GLY A 44 1.10 11.38 17.99
CA GLY A 44 0.42 11.76 19.22
C GLY A 44 -0.88 11.00 19.46
N LEU A 45 -1.11 9.92 18.74
CA LEU A 45 -2.33 9.14 18.87
C LEU A 45 -2.20 8.01 19.87
N ALA A 46 -0.98 7.72 20.32
CA ALA A 46 -0.74 6.70 21.32
C ALA A 46 0.41 7.13 22.19
N SER A 47 0.50 6.53 23.35
CA SER A 47 1.53 6.87 24.32
C SER A 47 2.63 5.81 24.29
N ALA A 48 3.88 6.26 24.33
CA ALA A 48 5.01 5.34 24.38
C ALA A 48 5.03 4.53 25.65
N ASP A 49 4.42 5.07 26.73
CA ASP A 49 4.40 4.37 28.01
C ASP A 49 3.24 3.41 28.14
N GLN A 50 2.33 3.39 27.18
CA GLN A 50 1.15 2.55 27.27
C GLN A 50 1.52 1.10 27.07
N GLU A 51 1.09 0.26 27.99
CA GLU A 51 1.26 -1.17 27.85
C GLU A 51 0.14 -1.75 27.03
N ILE A 52 0.50 -2.48 25.99
CA ILE A 52 -0.49 -3.08 25.11
C ILE A 52 -0.58 -4.56 25.45
N PRO A 53 -1.77 -5.07 25.78
CA PRO A 53 -1.90 -6.49 26.05
C PRO A 53 -1.47 -7.33 24.86
N GLU A 54 -0.86 -8.47 25.17
CA GLU A 54 -0.40 -9.36 24.11
C GLU A 54 -1.55 -9.84 23.23
N GLU A 55 -2.71 -9.98 23.82
CA GLU A 55 -3.90 -10.42 23.09
C GLU A 55 -4.29 -9.41 22.03
N VAL A 56 -4.19 -8.12 22.37
CA VAL A 56 -4.50 -7.06 21.41
C VAL A 56 -3.49 -7.08 20.27
N LYS A 57 -2.21 -7.27 20.59
CA LYS A 57 -1.19 -7.38 19.56
C LYS A 57 -1.49 -8.51 18.60
N LYS A 58 -1.86 -9.66 19.12
CA LYS A 58 -2.16 -10.81 18.28
C LYS A 58 -3.36 -10.55 17.38
N GLN A 59 -4.38 -9.90 17.92
CA GLN A 59 -5.55 -9.57 17.14
C GLN A 59 -5.21 -8.61 16.01
N MET A 60 -4.37 -7.62 16.30
CA MET A 60 -3.98 -6.67 15.28
C MET A 60 -3.13 -7.32 14.19
N GLU A 61 -2.22 -8.18 14.60
CA GLU A 61 -1.34 -8.83 13.63
C GLU A 61 -2.05 -9.89 12.81
N ALA A 62 -3.28 -10.25 13.18
CA ALA A 62 -4.10 -11.11 12.35
C ALA A 62 -4.76 -10.36 11.20
N ILE A 63 -4.69 -9.03 11.20
CA ILE A 63 -5.17 -8.24 10.09
C ILE A 63 -4.23 -8.46 8.91
N THR A 64 -4.80 -8.77 7.75
CA THR A 64 -3.99 -9.13 6.59
C THR A 64 -4.34 -8.29 5.39
N LEU A 65 -3.39 -8.25 4.46
CA LEU A 65 -3.51 -7.51 3.22
C LEU A 65 -2.92 -8.38 2.12
N LYS A 66 -3.59 -8.40 0.99
CA LYS A 66 -3.04 -9.08 -0.19
C LYS A 66 -3.10 -8.13 -1.36
N ILE A 67 -1.96 -7.94 -2.00
CA ILE A 67 -1.89 -7.09 -3.18
C ILE A 67 -1.67 -7.97 -4.40
N GLN A 68 -2.59 -7.87 -5.33
CA GLN A 68 -2.53 -8.58 -6.59
C GLN A 68 -2.58 -7.56 -7.72
N LYS A 69 -2.41 -8.05 -8.92
CA LYS A 69 -2.53 -7.16 -10.06
C LYS A 69 -3.97 -6.66 -10.14
N GLY A 70 -4.13 -5.37 -9.96
CA GLY A 70 -5.44 -4.75 -10.10
C GLY A 70 -6.39 -4.94 -8.94
N LYS A 71 -5.96 -5.56 -7.85
CA LYS A 71 -6.87 -5.81 -6.74
C LYS A 71 -6.13 -5.84 -5.41
N ILE A 72 -6.72 -5.23 -4.41
CA ILE A 72 -6.26 -5.30 -3.03
C ILE A 72 -7.34 -5.96 -2.21
N THR A 73 -6.95 -6.89 -1.35
CA THR A 73 -7.86 -7.54 -0.43
C THR A 73 -7.36 -7.32 0.99
N MET A 74 -8.20 -6.78 1.84
CA MET A 74 -7.92 -6.64 3.27
C MET A 74 -8.86 -7.54 4.05
N ASN A 75 -8.34 -8.14 5.11
CA ASN A 75 -9.16 -8.91 6.03
C ASN A 75 -8.95 -8.31 7.41
N ILE A 76 -9.95 -7.60 7.90
CA ILE A 76 -9.88 -6.89 9.16
C ILE A 76 -10.95 -7.46 10.08
N MET A 77 -10.50 -8.13 11.14
CA MET A 77 -11.41 -8.69 12.13
C MET A 77 -12.45 -9.61 11.49
N GLY A 78 -12.01 -10.43 10.56
CA GLY A 78 -12.89 -11.36 9.89
C GLY A 78 -13.73 -10.80 8.78
N LYS A 79 -13.65 -9.49 8.55
CA LYS A 79 -14.38 -8.86 7.46
C LYS A 79 -13.47 -8.66 6.28
N LYS A 80 -13.87 -9.18 5.14
CA LYS A 80 -13.07 -9.10 3.93
C LYS A 80 -13.51 -7.91 3.11
N ARG A 81 -12.53 -7.17 2.64
CA ARG A 81 -12.78 -5.99 1.81
C ARG A 81 -11.90 -6.06 0.59
N GLU A 82 -12.51 -5.99 -0.58
CA GLU A 82 -11.77 -6.03 -1.84
C GLU A 82 -11.92 -4.70 -2.55
N MET A 83 -10.81 -4.22 -3.11
CA MET A 83 -10.82 -2.98 -3.87
C MET A 83 -10.06 -3.21 -5.16
N LYS A 84 -10.68 -2.85 -6.28
CA LYS A 84 -10.02 -2.91 -7.57
C LYS A 84 -9.36 -1.58 -7.87
N PHE A 85 -8.24 -1.64 -8.55
CA PHE A 85 -7.48 -0.44 -8.84
C PHE A 85 -6.76 -0.54 -10.16
N SER A 86 -6.40 0.61 -10.69
CA SER A 86 -5.33 0.74 -11.68
C SER A 86 -4.20 1.50 -11.02
N ASP A 87 -2.99 1.31 -11.53
CA ASP A 87 -1.84 1.88 -10.85
C ASP A 87 -1.00 2.69 -11.83
N ARG A 88 -0.33 3.69 -11.28
CA ARG A 88 0.61 4.50 -12.03
C ARG A 88 1.77 4.89 -11.12
N PRO A 89 2.93 5.20 -11.71
CA PRO A 89 4.04 5.65 -10.87
C PRO A 89 3.74 7.00 -10.25
N SER A 90 4.43 7.31 -9.18
CA SER A 90 4.30 8.62 -8.57
C SER A 90 4.92 9.67 -9.48
N SER A 91 4.45 10.89 -9.32
CA SER A 91 4.96 12.03 -10.08
C SER A 91 5.29 13.14 -9.10
N LEU A 92 5.80 14.23 -9.66
CA LEU A 92 6.16 15.37 -8.81
C LEU A 92 4.96 16.01 -8.16
N GLU A 93 3.78 15.79 -8.71
CA GLU A 93 2.57 16.38 -8.15
C GLU A 93 2.00 15.56 -7.00
N ASP A 94 2.47 14.34 -6.83
CA ASP A 94 1.99 13.49 -5.76
C ASP A 94 2.76 13.76 -4.48
N ALA A 95 2.18 13.36 -3.35
CA ALA A 95 2.94 13.30 -2.13
C ALA A 95 4.07 12.29 -2.31
N ALA A 96 5.09 12.41 -1.48
CA ALA A 96 6.21 11.48 -1.59
C ALA A 96 5.71 10.05 -1.42
N CYS A 97 5.75 9.31 -2.50
CA CYS A 97 5.28 7.93 -2.49
C CYS A 97 5.94 7.18 -3.63
N ASP A 98 5.79 5.87 -3.62
CA ASP A 98 6.41 5.04 -4.65
C ASP A 98 5.44 4.71 -5.77
N LEU A 99 4.16 4.72 -5.48
CA LEU A 99 3.17 4.26 -6.44
C LEU A 99 1.81 4.86 -6.08
N VAL A 100 1.01 5.15 -7.08
CA VAL A 100 -0.35 5.61 -6.86
C VAL A 100 -1.31 4.54 -7.36
N LEU A 101 -2.25 4.17 -6.50
CA LEU A 101 -3.30 3.23 -6.85
C LEU A 101 -4.60 3.99 -6.98
N ILE A 102 -5.19 3.94 -8.16
CA ILE A 102 -6.42 4.65 -8.45
C ILE A 102 -7.57 3.66 -8.32
N LEU A 103 -8.40 3.87 -7.32
CA LEU A 103 -9.48 2.93 -7.04
C LEU A 103 -10.62 3.10 -8.03
N ASP A 104 -11.29 1.99 -8.31
CA ASP A 104 -12.43 2.02 -9.23
C ASP A 104 -13.54 2.90 -8.67
N LYS A 105 -14.31 3.49 -9.58
CA LYS A 105 -15.38 4.39 -9.17
C LYS A 105 -16.41 3.71 -8.29
N ALA A 106 -16.66 2.44 -8.55
CA ALA A 106 -17.66 1.72 -7.76
C ALA A 106 -17.30 1.65 -6.28
N GLN A 107 -16.04 1.86 -5.96
CA GLN A 107 -15.56 1.78 -4.59
C GLN A 107 -15.15 3.13 -4.04
N ALA A 108 -15.38 4.18 -4.80
CA ALA A 108 -15.06 5.52 -4.35
C ALA A 108 -16.05 5.93 -3.28
N ILE A 109 -15.58 6.73 -2.35
CA ILE A 109 -16.45 7.29 -1.32
C ILE A 109 -17.34 8.33 -1.99
N GLU A 110 -18.61 8.31 -1.61
CA GLU A 110 -19.57 9.23 -2.20
C GLU A 110 -19.11 10.67 -2.03
N GLY A 111 -19.16 11.42 -3.11
CA GLY A 111 -18.74 12.81 -3.12
C GLY A 111 -17.30 13.04 -3.49
N ALA A 112 -16.49 12.00 -3.53
CA ALA A 112 -15.09 12.14 -3.94
C ALA A 112 -14.98 12.08 -5.44
N LYS A 113 -14.20 12.99 -6.01
CA LYS A 113 -13.98 12.97 -7.45
C LYS A 113 -13.10 11.80 -7.85
N GLU A 114 -12.06 11.56 -7.09
CA GLU A 114 -11.16 10.46 -7.32
C GLU A 114 -10.79 9.86 -5.98
N ASN A 115 -10.52 8.59 -6.01
CA ASN A 115 -10.15 7.88 -4.81
C ASN A 115 -8.80 7.23 -5.04
N PHE A 116 -7.79 7.68 -4.32
CA PHE A 116 -6.43 7.21 -4.47
C PHE A 116 -5.95 6.55 -3.20
N LEU A 117 -5.07 5.58 -3.37
CA LEU A 117 -4.18 5.16 -2.31
C LEU A 117 -2.76 5.42 -2.80
N THR A 118 -1.95 6.01 -1.95
CA THR A 118 -0.53 6.12 -2.25
C THR A 118 0.20 5.03 -1.49
N LEU A 119 1.08 4.35 -2.20
CA LEU A 119 1.85 3.27 -1.61
C LEU A 119 3.26 3.77 -1.34
N MET A 120 3.70 3.61 -0.11
CA MET A 120 5.03 4.02 0.30
C MET A 120 5.78 2.81 0.81
N SER A 121 6.98 2.59 0.27
CA SER A 121 7.85 1.53 0.75
C SER A 121 8.66 2.07 1.92
N LEU A 122 8.68 1.31 3.00
CA LEU A 122 9.45 1.68 4.18
C LEU A 122 10.74 0.86 4.28
N GLY A 123 10.99 0.00 3.30
CA GLY A 123 12.14 -0.88 3.35
C GLY A 123 11.84 -2.17 4.09
N GLU A 124 12.67 -3.17 3.86
CA GLU A 124 12.60 -4.45 4.58
C GLU A 124 11.23 -5.12 4.46
N GLY A 125 10.61 -4.97 3.29
CA GLY A 125 9.33 -5.62 3.07
C GLY A 125 8.15 -4.95 3.72
N LYS A 126 8.31 -3.73 4.19
CA LYS A 126 7.23 -3.00 4.84
C LYS A 126 6.70 -1.90 3.93
N ILE A 127 5.40 -1.70 3.95
CA ILE A 127 4.75 -0.66 3.15
C ILE A 127 3.65 0.01 3.95
N GLN A 128 3.25 1.17 3.47
CA GLN A 128 2.04 1.85 3.93
C GLN A 128 1.16 2.15 2.74
N LEU A 129 -0.14 2.08 2.97
CA LEU A 129 -1.14 2.50 2.00
C LEU A 129 -1.90 3.66 2.63
N ILE A 130 -1.84 4.81 2.00
CA ILE A 130 -2.39 6.02 2.59
C ILE A 130 -3.42 6.60 1.63
N SER A 131 -4.64 6.79 2.13
CA SER A 131 -5.68 7.45 1.35
C SER A 131 -5.64 8.95 1.62
N GLU A 132 -6.21 9.70 0.69
CA GLU A 132 -6.30 11.15 0.88
C GLU A 132 -7.21 11.50 2.03
N GLN A 133 -8.19 10.66 2.28
CA GLN A 133 -9.10 10.92 3.37
C GLN A 133 -8.51 10.35 4.65
N SER A 134 -8.65 11.13 5.70
CA SER A 134 -8.13 10.71 6.99
C SER A 134 -8.90 9.48 7.48
N ASN A 135 -8.19 8.42 7.76
CA ASN A 135 -8.79 7.26 8.40
C ASN A 135 -7.71 6.48 9.13
N ASP A 136 -8.16 5.56 9.98
CA ASP A 136 -7.24 4.86 10.86
C ASP A 136 -6.28 3.95 10.12
N THR A 137 -6.69 3.42 8.96
CA THR A 137 -5.82 2.52 8.24
C THR A 137 -4.63 3.24 7.63
N ASN A 138 -4.64 4.56 7.56
CA ASN A 138 -3.48 5.31 7.10
C ASN A 138 -2.28 5.12 8.02
N ASN A 139 -2.51 4.72 9.25
CA ASN A 139 -1.43 4.51 10.20
C ASN A 139 -0.86 3.10 10.14
N PHE A 140 -1.51 2.19 9.41
CA PHE A 140 -1.10 0.80 9.37
C PHE A 140 0.22 0.66 8.62
N VAL A 141 1.12 -0.10 9.22
CA VAL A 141 2.33 -0.57 8.55
C VAL A 141 2.11 -2.04 8.23
N TRP A 142 2.32 -2.39 6.97
CA TRP A 142 2.12 -3.75 6.50
C TRP A 142 3.47 -4.40 6.25
N LYS A 143 3.64 -5.60 6.77
CA LYS A 143 4.89 -6.33 6.61
C LYS A 143 4.64 -7.56 5.75
N ARG A 144 5.51 -7.74 4.77
CA ARG A 144 5.35 -8.85 3.83
C ARG A 144 5.52 -10.18 4.55
N VAL A 145 4.62 -11.09 4.22
CA VAL A 145 4.69 -12.48 4.65
C VAL A 145 5.24 -13.27 3.50
N GLU A 146 6.22 -14.07 3.74
CA GLU A 146 6.84 -14.83 2.67
C GLU A 146 5.92 -15.78 1.96
#